data_a843a35720ed9ee742d24322db86e3c7
#
_entry.id   a843a35720ed9ee742d24322db86e3c7
#
_cell.length_a   1.000
_cell.length_b   1.000
_cell.length_c   1.000
_cell.angle_alpha   90.00
_cell.angle_beta   90.00
_cell.angle_gamma   90.00
#
_symmetry.space_group_name_H-M   'P 1'
#
loop_
_entity.id
_entity.type
_entity.pdbx_description
1 polymer ?
#
loop_
_entity_poly.entity_id
_entity_poly.type
_entity_poly.pdbx_seq_one_letter_code
_entity_poly.pdbx_strand_id
1 'polypeptide(L)'
;MIETATAACSVALIEDDRVIASDAAVVGRGHAERLMPMIANLPGGGRADAIWVDCGPGSFTGIRVGVAAARALGFGWGVPVAGFSSLALIAAAWFAEHDEDAVTVVINGGHGEQFVQPFARVPLRETAALMSVPSDAVVVTGPRAGDGPPDARHAALLSEAPLPPRPIYGRAPDAKPLVAT
;
A
#
# COMPACT_ATOMS: atom_id res chain seq x y z
N MET A 1 6.63 -3.53 8.59
CA MET A 1 5.73 -3.16 7.47
C MET A 1 4.80 -2.04 7.90
N ILE A 2 4.57 -1.09 7.01
CA ILE A 2 3.72 0.09 7.27
C ILE A 2 2.78 0.26 6.09
N GLU A 3 1.46 0.36 6.35
CA GLU A 3 0.43 0.66 5.36
C GLU A 3 -0.43 1.82 5.86
N THR A 4 -0.59 2.85 5.04
CA THR A 4 -1.36 4.07 5.33
C THR A 4 -1.99 4.65 4.06
N ALA A 5 -2.03 3.88 2.97
CA ALA A 5 -2.43 4.38 1.66
C ALA A 5 -3.95 4.51 1.48
N THR A 6 -4.74 4.01 2.42
CA THR A 6 -6.22 4.06 2.35
C THR A 6 -6.81 4.75 3.59
N ALA A 7 -8.09 4.50 3.89
CA ALA A 7 -8.70 4.94 5.15
C ALA A 7 -8.24 4.10 6.35
N ALA A 8 -7.59 2.98 6.11
CA ALA A 8 -6.97 2.16 7.14
C ALA A 8 -5.55 2.66 7.45
N CYS A 9 -5.08 2.31 8.64
CA CYS A 9 -3.69 2.42 9.07
C CYS A 9 -3.33 1.08 9.67
N SER A 10 -2.32 0.40 9.12
CA SER A 10 -1.89 -0.89 9.64
C SER A 10 -0.37 -1.02 9.69
N VAL A 11 0.09 -1.78 10.67
CA VAL A 11 1.50 -2.10 10.87
C VAL A 11 1.65 -3.58 11.18
N ALA A 12 2.75 -4.18 10.71
CA ALA A 12 3.08 -5.56 11.03
C ALA A 12 4.59 -5.72 11.23
N LEU A 13 4.94 -6.51 12.24
CA LEU A 13 6.29 -7.04 12.43
C LEU A 13 6.33 -8.44 11.84
N ILE A 14 7.25 -8.67 10.91
CA ILE A 14 7.36 -9.92 10.16
C ILE A 14 8.78 -10.45 10.34
N GLU A 15 8.90 -11.73 10.63
CA GLU A 15 10.16 -12.47 10.77
C GLU A 15 10.00 -13.82 10.04
N ASP A 16 10.94 -14.16 9.16
CA ASP A 16 10.92 -15.40 8.37
C ASP A 16 9.56 -15.65 7.68
N ASP A 17 9.05 -14.62 7.00
CA ASP A 17 7.75 -14.60 6.30
C ASP A 17 6.53 -14.86 7.20
N ARG A 18 6.70 -14.73 8.51
CA ARG A 18 5.61 -14.89 9.50
C ARG A 18 5.31 -13.57 10.19
N VAL A 19 4.04 -13.27 10.34
CA VAL A 19 3.57 -12.13 11.13
C VAL A 19 3.75 -12.45 12.61
N ILE A 20 4.66 -11.74 13.28
CA ILE A 20 4.94 -11.88 14.72
C ILE A 20 3.96 -11.04 15.54
N ALA A 21 3.66 -9.83 15.07
CA ALA A 21 2.69 -8.93 15.68
C ALA A 21 2.13 -7.97 14.64
N SER A 22 0.93 -7.48 14.84
CA SER A 22 0.30 -6.50 13.98
C SER A 22 -0.72 -5.66 14.74
N ASP A 23 -0.99 -4.47 14.23
CA ASP A 23 -2.11 -3.61 14.65
C ASP A 23 -2.73 -2.99 13.41
N ALA A 24 -4.06 -2.84 13.39
CA ALA A 24 -4.79 -2.27 12.29
C ALA A 24 -6.03 -1.51 12.78
N ALA A 25 -6.29 -0.35 12.18
CA ALA A 25 -7.46 0.46 12.50
C ALA A 25 -7.94 1.23 11.28
N VAL A 26 -9.25 1.39 11.14
CA VAL A 26 -9.83 2.33 10.17
C VAL A 26 -9.82 3.71 10.82
N VAL A 27 -8.99 4.62 10.29
CA VAL A 27 -8.76 5.95 10.87
C VAL A 27 -9.36 7.08 10.02
N GLY A 28 -9.67 6.80 8.75
CA GLY A 28 -10.19 7.77 7.79
C GLY A 28 -9.23 8.95 7.57
N ARG A 29 -9.16 9.84 8.54
CA ARG A 29 -8.15 10.90 8.67
C ARG A 29 -7.47 10.73 10.05
N GLY A 30 -6.21 11.07 10.19
CA GLY A 30 -5.49 10.90 11.47
C GLY A 30 -4.41 9.83 11.44
N HIS A 31 -3.93 9.47 10.24
CA HIS A 31 -2.81 8.51 10.10
C HIS A 31 -1.56 8.98 10.84
N ALA A 32 -1.26 10.29 10.83
CA ALA A 32 -0.07 10.83 11.48
C ALA A 32 -0.09 10.63 13.00
N GLU A 33 -1.25 10.82 13.62
CA GLU A 33 -1.46 10.68 15.05
C GLU A 33 -1.50 9.20 15.47
N ARG A 34 -1.97 8.32 14.58
CA ARG A 34 -2.17 6.92 14.89
C ARG A 34 -0.95 6.05 14.63
N LEU A 35 -0.22 6.29 13.54
CA LEU A 35 0.84 5.40 13.05
C LEU A 35 1.96 5.19 14.08
N MET A 36 2.50 6.27 14.65
CA MET A 36 3.64 6.14 15.58
C MET A 36 3.27 5.40 16.88
N PRO A 37 2.11 5.64 17.53
CA PRO A 37 1.65 4.82 18.64
C PRO A 37 1.49 3.33 18.27
N MET A 38 0.94 3.01 17.09
CA MET A 38 0.79 1.61 16.65
C MET A 38 2.16 0.93 16.52
N ILE A 39 3.14 1.58 15.90
CA ILE A 39 4.51 1.06 15.79
C ILE A 39 5.13 0.86 17.18
N ALA A 40 5.01 1.85 18.07
CA ALA A 40 5.59 1.80 19.40
C ALA A 40 5.01 0.68 20.28
N ASN A 41 3.77 0.27 20.03
CA ASN A 41 3.09 -0.81 20.76
C ASN A 41 3.48 -2.21 20.25
N LEU A 42 4.14 -2.34 19.10
CA LEU A 42 4.66 -3.63 18.64
C LEU A 42 5.83 -4.09 19.54
N PRO A 43 6.10 -5.40 19.61
CA PRO A 43 7.26 -5.94 20.32
C PRO A 43 8.54 -5.20 19.94
N GLY A 44 9.37 -4.87 20.92
CA GLY A 44 10.61 -4.11 20.71
C GLY A 44 10.41 -2.69 20.16
N GLY A 45 9.19 -2.09 20.29
CA GLY A 45 8.86 -0.81 19.68
C GLY A 45 8.78 -0.86 18.15
N GLY A 46 8.50 -2.03 17.58
CA GLY A 46 8.43 -2.26 16.14
C GLY A 46 9.78 -2.22 15.41
N ARG A 47 10.90 -2.25 16.16
CA ARG A 47 12.24 -2.21 15.56
C ARG A 47 12.52 -3.49 14.78
N ALA A 48 13.06 -3.33 13.58
CA ALA A 48 13.36 -4.41 12.64
C ALA A 48 14.62 -4.10 11.82
N ASP A 49 15.14 -5.08 11.12
CA ASP A 49 16.36 -4.97 10.29
C ASP A 49 16.09 -4.29 8.93
N ALA A 50 14.82 -4.15 8.55
CA ALA A 50 14.40 -3.43 7.37
C ALA A 50 12.97 -2.89 7.56
N ILE A 51 12.64 -1.80 6.87
CA ILE A 51 11.29 -1.23 6.86
C ILE A 51 10.73 -1.30 5.45
N TRP A 52 9.54 -1.85 5.32
CA TRP A 52 8.79 -1.82 4.06
C TRP A 52 7.56 -0.94 4.26
N VAL A 53 7.29 -0.07 3.29
CA VAL A 53 6.20 0.90 3.36
C VAL A 53 5.35 0.90 2.11
N ASP A 54 4.04 0.97 2.30
CA ASP A 54 3.10 1.16 1.20
C ASP A 54 3.31 2.55 0.57
N CYS A 55 3.62 2.53 -0.73
CA CYS A 55 3.86 3.72 -1.54
C CYS A 55 2.62 4.17 -2.32
N GLY A 56 1.49 3.47 -2.20
CA GLY A 56 0.28 3.72 -2.97
C GLY A 56 0.16 2.83 -4.21
N PRO A 57 -0.79 3.12 -5.08
CA PRO A 57 -1.63 4.32 -5.11
C PRO A 57 -2.72 4.32 -4.03
N GLY A 58 -3.19 5.51 -3.65
CA GLY A 58 -4.23 5.67 -2.65
C GLY A 58 -4.35 7.11 -2.14
N SER A 59 -4.61 7.26 -0.85
CA SER A 59 -4.73 8.54 -0.17
C SER A 59 -3.43 9.35 -0.26
N PHE A 60 -3.49 10.51 -0.89
CA PHE A 60 -2.35 11.41 -1.06
C PHE A 60 -1.66 11.78 0.27
N THR A 61 -2.44 12.04 1.31
CA THR A 61 -1.91 12.38 2.63
C THR A 61 -1.39 11.13 3.34
N GLY A 62 -2.17 10.05 3.31
CA GLY A 62 -1.81 8.80 4.00
C GLY A 62 -0.48 8.23 3.49
N ILE A 63 -0.30 8.09 2.19
CA ILE A 63 0.96 7.63 1.58
C ILE A 63 2.16 8.45 2.06
N ARG A 64 2.02 9.79 2.09
CA ARG A 64 3.11 10.67 2.53
C ARG A 64 3.44 10.50 4.01
N VAL A 65 2.43 10.31 4.85
CA VAL A 65 2.63 10.02 6.28
C VAL A 65 3.43 8.74 6.46
N GLY A 66 3.02 7.65 5.81
CA GLY A 66 3.73 6.36 5.89
C GLY A 66 5.16 6.45 5.38
N VAL A 67 5.35 6.98 4.17
CA VAL A 67 6.70 7.10 3.56
C VAL A 67 7.61 8.01 4.39
N ALA A 68 7.11 9.13 4.92
CA ALA A 68 7.90 10.01 5.77
C ALA A 68 8.29 9.32 7.09
N ALA A 69 7.34 8.64 7.75
CA ALA A 69 7.59 7.89 8.98
C ALA A 69 8.60 6.76 8.74
N ALA A 70 8.43 5.95 7.69
CA ALA A 70 9.34 4.88 7.35
C ALA A 70 10.77 5.38 7.11
N ARG A 71 10.94 6.47 6.36
CA ARG A 71 12.25 7.08 6.11
C ARG A 71 12.89 7.64 7.36
N ALA A 72 12.12 8.30 8.25
CA ALA A 72 12.61 8.83 9.50
C ALA A 72 13.05 7.70 10.45
N LEU A 73 12.26 6.64 10.57
CA LEU A 73 12.60 5.47 11.37
C LEU A 73 13.81 4.74 10.79
N GLY A 74 13.85 4.53 9.46
CA GLY A 74 15.00 3.90 8.79
C GLY A 74 16.29 4.67 9.03
N PHE A 75 16.25 6.00 8.97
CA PHE A 75 17.38 6.86 9.32
C PHE A 75 17.76 6.73 10.80
N GLY A 76 16.77 6.82 11.71
CA GLY A 76 17.02 6.75 13.16
C GLY A 76 17.50 5.37 13.65
N TRP A 77 17.09 4.30 12.98
CA TRP A 77 17.48 2.93 13.32
C TRP A 77 18.70 2.43 12.55
N GLY A 78 19.10 3.14 11.49
CA GLY A 78 20.22 2.73 10.63
C GLY A 78 19.89 1.52 9.75
N VAL A 79 18.62 1.38 9.30
CA VAL A 79 18.14 0.23 8.54
C VAL A 79 17.64 0.64 7.15
N PRO A 80 17.68 -0.25 6.15
CA PRO A 80 17.14 0.03 4.82
C PRO A 80 15.63 0.21 4.84
N VAL A 81 15.14 1.05 3.93
CA VAL A 81 13.71 1.28 3.69
C VAL A 81 13.39 0.94 2.24
N ALA A 82 12.38 0.12 2.04
CA ALA A 82 11.85 -0.25 0.73
C ALA A 82 10.35 0.05 0.62
N GLY A 83 9.85 0.20 -0.60
CA GLY A 83 8.45 0.42 -0.88
C GLY A 83 7.79 -0.81 -1.50
N PHE A 84 6.45 -0.83 -1.45
CA PHE A 84 5.60 -1.75 -2.21
C PHE A 84 4.34 -1.02 -2.69
N SER A 85 3.60 -1.64 -3.61
CA SER A 85 2.34 -1.11 -4.13
C SER A 85 1.16 -1.59 -3.30
N SER A 86 0.21 -0.69 -2.96
CA SER A 86 -1.07 -1.05 -2.34
C SER A 86 -1.82 -2.10 -3.15
N LEU A 87 -1.80 -1.98 -4.48
CA LEU A 87 -2.51 -2.89 -5.36
C LEU A 87 -1.86 -4.27 -5.39
N ALA A 88 -0.52 -4.35 -5.37
CA ALA A 88 0.21 -5.60 -5.26
C ALA A 88 -0.08 -6.30 -3.91
N LEU A 89 -0.18 -5.53 -2.82
CA LEU A 89 -0.54 -6.07 -1.51
C LEU A 89 -1.94 -6.69 -1.50
N ILE A 90 -2.92 -6.00 -2.12
CA ILE A 90 -4.29 -6.51 -2.25
C ILE A 90 -4.32 -7.75 -3.15
N ALA A 91 -3.58 -7.75 -4.26
CA ALA A 91 -3.49 -8.92 -5.14
C ALA A 91 -2.88 -10.13 -4.43
N ALA A 92 -1.81 -9.93 -3.66
CA ALA A 92 -1.16 -10.98 -2.87
C ALA A 92 -2.12 -11.59 -1.85
N ALA A 93 -2.85 -10.74 -1.11
CA ALA A 93 -3.87 -11.18 -0.15
C ALA A 93 -4.97 -11.99 -0.83
N TRP A 94 -5.47 -11.51 -1.98
CA TRP A 94 -6.51 -12.20 -2.73
C TRP A 94 -6.04 -13.56 -3.24
N PHE A 95 -4.85 -13.66 -3.79
CA PHE A 95 -4.27 -14.92 -4.26
C PHE A 95 -3.99 -15.94 -3.14
N ALA A 96 -3.85 -15.51 -1.89
CA ALA A 96 -3.71 -16.42 -0.76
C ALA A 96 -5.00 -17.19 -0.44
N GLU A 97 -6.15 -16.65 -0.85
CA GLU A 97 -7.48 -17.20 -0.56
C GLU A 97 -8.19 -17.81 -1.78
N HIS A 98 -7.66 -17.58 -2.99
CA HIS A 98 -8.29 -17.96 -4.25
C HIS A 98 -7.29 -18.67 -5.17
N ASP A 99 -7.75 -19.60 -6.01
CA ASP A 99 -6.88 -20.44 -6.85
C ASP A 99 -6.70 -19.93 -8.30
N GLU A 100 -7.31 -18.82 -8.65
CA GLU A 100 -7.20 -18.23 -9.98
C GLU A 100 -5.79 -17.71 -10.29
N ASP A 101 -5.41 -17.74 -11.57
CA ASP A 101 -4.07 -17.31 -12.04
C ASP A 101 -3.95 -15.79 -12.25
N ALA A 102 -5.07 -15.09 -12.28
CA ALA A 102 -5.11 -13.65 -12.52
C ALA A 102 -6.23 -12.96 -11.73
N VAL A 103 -6.00 -11.70 -11.33
CA VAL A 103 -6.99 -10.84 -10.68
C VAL A 103 -6.83 -9.41 -11.16
N THR A 104 -7.93 -8.68 -11.27
CA THR A 104 -7.89 -7.22 -11.44
C THR A 104 -8.19 -6.56 -10.11
N VAL A 105 -7.24 -5.81 -9.60
CA VAL A 105 -7.42 -5.01 -8.39
C VAL A 105 -8.04 -3.67 -8.76
N VAL A 106 -9.08 -3.30 -8.02
CA VAL A 106 -9.82 -2.04 -8.22
C VAL A 106 -10.02 -1.39 -6.86
N ILE A 107 -9.50 -0.21 -6.66
CA ILE A 107 -9.68 0.55 -5.42
C ILE A 107 -10.18 1.97 -5.71
N ASN A 108 -10.79 2.60 -4.71
CA ASN A 108 -11.25 3.97 -4.83
C ASN A 108 -10.06 4.94 -4.96
N GLY A 109 -9.96 5.65 -6.08
CA GLY A 109 -8.97 6.68 -6.37
C GLY A 109 -9.33 8.08 -5.85
N GLY A 110 -10.56 8.23 -5.34
CA GLY A 110 -11.13 9.54 -4.99
C GLY A 110 -11.59 10.34 -6.22
N HIS A 111 -12.32 11.43 -5.99
CA HIS A 111 -12.77 12.35 -7.04
C HIS A 111 -13.59 11.69 -8.18
N GLY A 112 -14.31 10.59 -7.87
CA GLY A 112 -15.08 9.85 -8.86
C GLY A 112 -14.27 8.92 -9.75
N GLU A 113 -13.01 8.65 -9.40
CA GLU A 113 -12.11 7.74 -10.12
C GLU A 113 -11.82 6.48 -9.32
N GLN A 114 -11.42 5.43 -10.04
CA GLN A 114 -10.90 4.19 -9.48
C GLN A 114 -9.51 3.91 -10.06
N PHE A 115 -8.62 3.40 -9.22
CA PHE A 115 -7.35 2.84 -9.65
C PHE A 115 -7.54 1.37 -9.99
N VAL A 116 -7.12 1.00 -11.17
CA VAL A 116 -7.31 -0.34 -11.74
C VAL A 116 -5.98 -0.89 -12.22
N GLN A 117 -5.66 -2.10 -11.78
CA GLN A 117 -4.45 -2.77 -12.25
C GLN A 117 -4.64 -4.29 -12.22
N PRO A 118 -4.38 -5.00 -13.33
CA PRO A 118 -4.41 -6.45 -13.38
C PRO A 118 -3.08 -7.06 -12.93
N PHE A 119 -3.19 -8.21 -12.24
CA PHE A 119 -2.06 -8.98 -11.73
C PHE A 119 -2.15 -10.44 -12.16
N ALA A 120 -0.98 -11.08 -12.35
CA ALA A 120 -0.82 -12.52 -12.43
C ALA A 120 -0.29 -13.06 -11.09
N ARG A 121 -0.61 -14.35 -10.81
CA ARG A 121 -0.23 -15.02 -9.55
C ARG A 121 1.25 -15.39 -9.49
N VAL A 122 1.79 -16.03 -10.53
CA VAL A 122 3.12 -16.65 -10.49
C VAL A 122 3.96 -16.23 -11.70
N PRO A 123 5.03 -15.47 -11.48
CA PRO A 123 5.29 -14.69 -10.24
C PRO A 123 4.21 -13.64 -10.04
N LEU A 124 4.00 -13.22 -8.79
CA LEU A 124 3.12 -12.07 -8.52
C LEU A 124 3.69 -10.85 -9.26
N ARG A 125 2.95 -10.34 -10.23
CA ARG A 125 3.35 -9.16 -11.00
C ARG A 125 2.16 -8.50 -11.65
N GLU A 126 2.25 -7.22 -11.88
CA GLU A 126 1.34 -6.49 -12.74
C GLU A 126 1.44 -6.99 -14.20
N THR A 127 0.31 -7.16 -14.87
CA THR A 127 0.23 -7.54 -16.27
C THR A 127 -0.07 -6.39 -17.21
N ALA A 128 -0.45 -5.23 -16.63
CA ALA A 128 -0.59 -3.97 -17.34
C ALA A 128 -0.30 -2.80 -16.39
N ALA A 129 -0.10 -1.61 -16.96
CA ALA A 129 0.12 -0.39 -16.21
C ALA A 129 -1.08 -0.03 -15.32
N LEU A 130 -0.81 0.66 -14.22
CA LEU A 130 -1.83 1.28 -13.39
C LEU A 130 -2.66 2.28 -14.22
N MET A 131 -3.97 2.16 -14.13
CA MET A 131 -4.91 3.08 -14.76
C MET A 131 -5.72 3.83 -13.71
N SER A 132 -6.02 5.10 -13.97
CA SER A 132 -7.09 5.85 -13.29
C SER A 132 -8.26 5.96 -14.26
N VAL A 133 -9.42 5.49 -13.83
CA VAL A 133 -10.61 5.35 -14.68
C VAL A 133 -11.81 5.97 -13.95
N PRO A 134 -12.69 6.74 -14.63
CA PRO A 134 -13.95 7.18 -14.03
C PRO A 134 -14.74 5.99 -13.47
N SER A 135 -15.35 6.17 -12.29
CA SER A 135 -15.96 5.05 -11.56
C SER A 135 -17.12 4.39 -12.33
N ASP A 136 -17.79 5.15 -13.20
CA ASP A 136 -18.86 4.68 -14.08
C ASP A 136 -18.36 3.99 -15.36
N ALA A 137 -17.07 4.12 -15.66
CA ALA A 137 -16.44 3.54 -16.85
C ALA A 137 -15.63 2.26 -16.54
N VAL A 138 -15.55 1.84 -15.27
CA VAL A 138 -14.81 0.65 -14.88
C VAL A 138 -15.55 -0.61 -15.35
N VAL A 139 -14.92 -1.34 -16.26
CA VAL A 139 -15.37 -2.66 -16.71
C VAL A 139 -14.27 -3.68 -16.39
N VAL A 140 -14.57 -4.64 -15.54
CA VAL A 140 -13.67 -5.74 -15.21
C VAL A 140 -14.29 -7.05 -15.70
N THR A 141 -13.55 -7.76 -16.54
CA THR A 141 -13.92 -9.11 -16.97
C THR A 141 -13.06 -10.11 -16.20
N GLY A 142 -13.69 -10.99 -15.41
CA GLY A 142 -12.99 -11.97 -14.58
C GLY A 142 -12.89 -11.59 -13.11
N PRO A 143 -12.01 -12.28 -12.36
CA PRO A 143 -11.84 -12.07 -10.93
C PRO A 143 -11.45 -10.62 -10.58
N ARG A 144 -12.04 -10.10 -9.50
CA ARG A 144 -11.80 -8.74 -8.99
C ARG A 144 -11.51 -8.78 -7.50
N ALA A 145 -10.54 -7.94 -7.08
CA ALA A 145 -10.22 -7.66 -5.69
C ALA A 145 -10.27 -6.16 -5.40
N GLY A 146 -10.26 -5.76 -4.12
CA GLY A 146 -10.18 -4.37 -3.68
C GLY A 146 -11.39 -3.87 -2.89
N ASP A 147 -12.30 -4.76 -2.48
CA ASP A 147 -13.47 -4.40 -1.66
C ASP A 147 -13.09 -4.08 -0.19
N GLY A 148 -11.89 -4.48 0.24
CA GLY A 148 -11.33 -4.19 1.55
C GLY A 148 -10.04 -3.35 1.49
N PRO A 149 -9.66 -2.72 2.61
CA PRO A 149 -8.40 -2.01 2.68
C PRO A 149 -7.22 -2.99 2.64
N PRO A 150 -6.07 -2.58 2.08
CA PRO A 150 -4.83 -3.33 2.24
C PRO A 150 -4.46 -3.44 3.73
N ASP A 151 -3.80 -4.52 4.10
CA ASP A 151 -3.35 -4.78 5.47
C ASP A 151 -1.87 -5.16 5.46
N ALA A 152 -1.07 -4.50 6.30
CA ALA A 152 0.37 -4.71 6.40
C ALA A 152 0.75 -6.19 6.68
N ARG A 153 -0.15 -6.99 7.26
CA ARG A 153 0.06 -8.44 7.50
C ARG A 153 0.29 -9.21 6.21
N HIS A 154 -0.36 -8.82 5.12
CA HIS A 154 -0.25 -9.51 3.84
C HIS A 154 1.08 -9.22 3.12
N ALA A 155 1.88 -8.29 3.62
CA ALA A 155 3.15 -7.95 3.01
C ALA A 155 4.18 -9.10 3.06
N ALA A 156 4.01 -10.08 3.96
CA ALA A 156 4.75 -11.33 3.94
C ALA A 156 4.52 -12.18 2.66
N LEU A 157 3.42 -11.90 1.94
CA LEU A 157 3.06 -12.60 0.70
C LEU A 157 3.63 -11.92 -0.56
N LEU A 158 4.24 -10.73 -0.41
CA LEU A 158 4.85 -10.02 -1.53
C LEU A 158 6.15 -10.70 -1.94
N SER A 159 6.21 -11.16 -3.18
CA SER A 159 7.39 -11.77 -3.81
C SER A 159 8.07 -10.84 -4.82
N GLU A 160 7.57 -9.62 -4.96
CA GLU A 160 8.07 -8.64 -5.91
C GLU A 160 9.38 -7.99 -5.44
N ALA A 161 10.14 -7.48 -6.40
CA ALA A 161 11.29 -6.65 -6.09
C ALA A 161 10.87 -5.37 -5.35
N PRO A 162 11.58 -4.98 -4.30
CA PRO A 162 11.24 -3.79 -3.54
C PRO A 162 11.30 -2.53 -4.41
N LEU A 163 10.31 -1.67 -4.23
CA LEU A 163 10.25 -0.37 -4.88
C LEU A 163 11.08 0.67 -4.10
N PRO A 164 11.52 1.75 -4.74
CA PRO A 164 12.02 2.91 -4.00
C PRO A 164 10.94 3.44 -3.05
N PRO A 165 11.27 3.82 -1.78
CA PRO A 165 10.29 4.32 -0.81
C PRO A 165 9.87 5.76 -1.13
N ARG A 166 9.06 5.93 -2.17
CA ARG A 166 8.51 7.20 -2.65
C ARG A 166 7.07 7.03 -3.10
N PRO A 167 6.21 8.06 -2.93
CA PRO A 167 4.81 7.99 -3.33
C PRO A 167 4.60 7.61 -4.80
N ILE A 168 3.68 6.69 -5.03
CA ILE A 168 3.11 6.34 -6.33
C ILE A 168 1.77 7.06 -6.43
N TYR A 169 1.68 8.05 -7.30
CA TYR A 169 0.44 8.77 -7.54
C TYR A 169 -0.29 8.14 -8.72
N GLY A 170 -1.50 7.63 -8.48
CA GLY A 170 -2.31 6.99 -9.51
C GLY A 170 -2.85 7.97 -10.57
N ARG A 171 -2.72 9.28 -10.34
CA ARG A 171 -3.13 10.35 -11.27
C ARG A 171 -2.17 11.53 -11.24
N ALA A 172 -2.26 12.40 -12.26
CA ALA A 172 -1.52 13.64 -12.31
C ALA A 172 -1.92 14.59 -11.15
N PRO A 173 -1.02 15.48 -10.71
CA PRO A 173 -1.35 16.49 -9.71
C PRO A 173 -2.50 17.40 -10.17
N ASP A 174 -3.45 17.69 -9.28
CA ASP A 174 -4.55 18.64 -9.55
C ASP A 174 -4.07 20.10 -9.64
N ALA A 175 -2.86 20.40 -9.15
CA ALA A 175 -2.28 21.72 -9.15
C ALA A 175 -1.88 22.12 -10.58
N LYS A 176 -2.54 23.15 -11.14
CA LYS A 176 -2.09 23.78 -12.37
C LYS A 176 -0.94 24.73 -12.07
N PRO A 177 0.15 24.73 -12.86
CA PRO A 177 1.19 25.75 -12.73
C PRO A 177 0.56 27.15 -12.86
N LEU A 178 0.97 28.07 -11.98
CA LEU A 178 0.66 29.50 -12.21
C LEU A 178 1.30 29.89 -13.54
N VAL A 179 0.46 30.28 -14.49
CA VAL A 179 0.96 30.88 -15.75
C VAL A 179 1.58 32.21 -15.34
N ALA A 180 2.90 32.35 -15.49
CA ALA A 180 3.56 33.62 -15.30
C ALA A 180 2.99 34.60 -16.35
N THR A 181 2.26 35.61 -15.92
CA THR A 181 1.82 36.76 -16.74
C THR A 181 2.97 37.72 -16.98
#